data_1c38271ef8ce473b31b1cd2f611e284d
#
_entry.id   1c38271ef8ce473b31b1cd2f611e284d
#
_cell.length_a   1.000
_cell.length_b   1.000
_cell.length_c   1.000
_cell.angle_alpha   90.00
_cell.angle_beta   90.00
_cell.angle_gamma   90.00
#
_symmetry.space_group_name_H-M   'P 1'
#
loop_
_entity.id
_entity.type
_entity.pdbx_description
1 polymer ?
#
loop_
_entity_poly.entity_id
_entity_poly.type
_entity_poly.pdbx_seq_one_letter_code
_entity_poly.pdbx_strand_id
1 'polypeptide(L)'
;MKKFLIGIDISKEKFDVTVIKSLGEGFECEQVHYDVYDNKVRGYSAMLKDMTTLGVRCGDSLFCMETTGAYELHLCDYLYGKGYDVWRESALQIKWSTGVAKSKNDKADSERIARYALRHQDAAVLYVPVNETLRTLKALSLYRERLVDERRAKEVSIKEIRATQKMNGDLQWVRTNSEQSVKRLKKDIMECEERIMAVIEGDEELKRTYGHITSIKGIGAVNAVAMIVSTGNFKTIPTARKAASYYGIAPFSAQSGSSVHHRKNVSNLSNRRLKGTLTQAAMCAKRFNEDMKAYYDRLLAAGKPRRVAVNDVRNKLVRIMYALVQNDCDYEPKHEVRRTERVLQTTERHIDKAVG
;
A
#
# COMPACT_ATOMS: atom_id res chain seq x y z
N MET A 1 -2.57 -29.77 3.16
CA MET A 1 -1.68 -29.04 4.09
C MET A 1 -0.23 -29.27 3.70
N LYS A 2 0.63 -28.26 3.85
CA LYS A 2 2.08 -28.40 3.61
C LYS A 2 2.71 -29.23 4.73
N LYS A 3 3.65 -30.08 4.35
CA LYS A 3 4.37 -30.96 5.29
C LYS A 3 5.42 -30.22 6.10
N PHE A 4 6.10 -29.24 5.47
CA PHE A 4 7.14 -28.43 6.09
C PHE A 4 6.75 -26.97 6.12
N LEU A 5 6.78 -26.34 7.29
CA LEU A 5 6.56 -24.92 7.50
C LEU A 5 7.87 -24.30 7.97
N ILE A 6 8.37 -23.34 7.20
CA ILE A 6 9.66 -22.72 7.44
C ILE A 6 9.40 -21.26 7.86
N GLY A 7 9.67 -20.97 9.13
CA GLY A 7 9.58 -19.62 9.67
C GLY A 7 10.92 -18.91 9.61
N ILE A 8 10.92 -17.71 9.08
CA ILE A 8 12.12 -16.90 8.87
C ILE A 8 11.95 -15.56 9.59
N ASP A 9 12.84 -15.28 10.54
CA ASP A 9 13.03 -13.94 11.10
C ASP A 9 14.26 -13.31 10.44
N ILE A 10 14.07 -12.18 9.74
CA ILE A 10 15.07 -11.62 8.86
C ILE A 10 15.52 -10.23 9.31
N SER A 11 16.84 -10.04 9.35
CA SER A 11 17.51 -8.77 9.58
C SER A 11 18.35 -8.32 8.36
N LYS A 12 19.02 -7.19 8.49
CA LYS A 12 19.86 -6.64 7.41
C LYS A 12 21.00 -7.59 6.98
N GLU A 13 21.65 -8.25 7.94
CA GLU A 13 22.89 -9.00 7.71
C GLU A 13 22.67 -10.51 7.76
N LYS A 14 21.73 -10.98 8.55
CA LYS A 14 21.45 -12.40 8.79
C LYS A 14 19.96 -12.66 8.87
N PHE A 15 19.60 -13.94 8.82
CA PHE A 15 18.24 -14.39 9.11
C PHE A 15 18.26 -15.73 9.83
N ASP A 16 17.32 -15.87 10.75
CA ASP A 16 17.10 -17.05 11.58
C ASP A 16 15.99 -17.90 10.96
N VAL A 17 16.23 -19.21 10.84
CA VAL A 17 15.33 -20.15 10.18
C VAL A 17 14.96 -21.27 11.11
N THR A 18 13.68 -21.45 11.35
CA THR A 18 13.13 -22.61 12.03
C THR A 18 12.28 -23.44 11.07
N VAL A 19 12.54 -24.73 10.98
CA VAL A 19 11.75 -25.69 10.21
C VAL A 19 10.93 -26.54 11.16
N ILE A 20 9.62 -26.56 10.97
CA ILE A 20 8.72 -27.50 11.61
C ILE A 20 8.11 -28.46 10.59
N LYS A 21 7.95 -29.71 11.00
CA LYS A 21 7.31 -30.77 10.22
C LYS A 21 5.93 -31.04 10.84
N SER A 22 4.88 -30.97 10.04
CA SER A 22 3.55 -31.39 10.44
C SER A 22 3.48 -32.90 10.58
N LEU A 23 2.88 -33.39 11.69
CA LEU A 23 2.82 -34.82 12.00
C LEU A 23 1.49 -35.48 11.60
N GLY A 24 0.59 -34.76 10.90
CA GLY A 24 -0.67 -35.31 10.45
C GLY A 24 -1.81 -34.29 10.39
N GLU A 25 -3.04 -34.74 10.68
CA GLU A 25 -4.19 -33.86 10.80
C GLU A 25 -4.15 -33.08 12.12
N GLY A 26 -4.24 -31.73 12.01
CA GLY A 26 -4.21 -30.82 13.14
C GLY A 26 -2.96 -29.96 13.20
N PHE A 27 -2.61 -29.48 14.40
CA PHE A 27 -1.48 -28.58 14.64
C PHE A 27 -0.30 -29.23 15.34
N GLU A 28 -0.29 -30.57 15.41
CA GLU A 28 0.84 -31.32 15.93
C GLU A 28 2.03 -31.20 14.99
N CYS A 29 3.19 -30.86 15.55
CA CYS A 29 4.39 -30.62 14.77
C CYS A 29 5.64 -30.88 15.60
N GLU A 30 6.71 -31.21 14.89
CA GLU A 30 8.05 -31.37 15.43
C GLU A 30 8.97 -30.32 14.83
N GLN A 31 9.81 -29.68 15.66
CA GLN A 31 10.88 -28.82 15.16
C GLN A 31 12.04 -29.72 14.70
N VAL A 32 12.32 -29.72 13.40
CA VAL A 32 13.33 -30.58 12.79
C VAL A 32 14.63 -29.87 12.49
N HIS A 33 14.65 -28.53 12.47
CA HIS A 33 15.84 -27.77 12.20
C HIS A 33 15.75 -26.33 12.74
N TYR A 34 16.90 -25.77 13.11
CA TYR A 34 17.11 -24.35 13.36
C TYR A 34 18.55 -24.00 13.00
N ASP A 35 18.74 -22.93 12.22
CA ASP A 35 20.06 -22.39 11.93
C ASP A 35 19.95 -20.89 11.54
N VAL A 36 21.12 -20.23 11.45
CA VAL A 36 21.26 -18.80 11.10
C VAL A 36 22.11 -18.67 9.85
N TYR A 37 21.62 -17.88 8.89
CA TYR A 37 22.28 -17.71 7.58
C TYR A 37 22.52 -16.23 7.28
N ASP A 38 23.55 -15.94 6.48
CA ASP A 38 23.81 -14.61 5.96
C ASP A 38 22.67 -14.14 5.01
N ASN A 39 22.20 -12.92 5.13
CA ASN A 39 21.20 -12.34 4.24
C ASN A 39 21.83 -11.92 2.88
N LYS A 40 22.39 -12.90 2.19
CA LYS A 40 23.05 -12.81 0.88
C LYS A 40 22.81 -14.12 0.09
N VAL A 41 22.99 -14.08 -1.22
CA VAL A 41 22.78 -15.25 -2.11
C VAL A 41 23.53 -16.50 -1.63
N ARG A 42 24.73 -16.35 -1.06
CA ARG A 42 25.48 -17.47 -0.49
C ARG A 42 24.73 -18.14 0.69
N GLY A 43 24.17 -17.33 1.61
CA GLY A 43 23.37 -17.85 2.73
C GLY A 43 22.06 -18.47 2.27
N TYR A 44 21.39 -17.89 1.25
CA TYR A 44 20.19 -18.49 0.66
C TYR A 44 20.47 -19.87 0.06
N SER A 45 21.60 -20.02 -0.65
CA SER A 45 22.02 -21.31 -1.21
C SER A 45 22.37 -22.33 -0.14
N ALA A 46 23.06 -21.91 0.95
CA ALA A 46 23.35 -22.78 2.10
C ALA A 46 22.08 -23.28 2.76
N MET A 47 21.15 -22.37 3.07
CA MET A 47 19.83 -22.71 3.61
C MET A 47 19.10 -23.74 2.74
N LEU A 48 19.00 -23.53 1.42
CA LEU A 48 18.33 -24.47 0.52
C LEU A 48 19.02 -25.85 0.45
N LYS A 49 20.34 -25.90 0.60
CA LYS A 49 21.08 -27.15 0.70
C LYS A 49 20.66 -27.95 1.94
N ASP A 50 20.56 -27.27 3.10
CA ASP A 50 20.11 -27.90 4.33
C ASP A 50 18.64 -28.33 4.24
N MET A 51 17.76 -27.49 3.64
CA MET A 51 16.37 -27.86 3.37
C MET A 51 16.29 -29.14 2.50
N THR A 52 17.13 -29.24 1.47
CA THR A 52 17.18 -30.44 0.62
C THR A 52 17.61 -31.68 1.41
N THR A 53 18.59 -31.56 2.31
CA THR A 53 19.04 -32.66 3.18
C THR A 53 17.92 -33.13 4.13
N LEU A 54 17.07 -32.21 4.59
CA LEU A 54 15.89 -32.49 5.41
C LEU A 54 14.71 -33.07 4.61
N GLY A 55 14.82 -33.18 3.28
CA GLY A 55 13.78 -33.66 2.39
C GLY A 55 12.68 -32.63 2.12
N VAL A 56 12.93 -31.35 2.36
CA VAL A 56 12.01 -30.26 2.01
C VAL A 56 11.96 -30.06 0.51
N ARG A 57 10.77 -30.09 -0.07
CA ARG A 57 10.53 -29.91 -1.52
C ARG A 57 9.58 -28.73 -1.76
N CYS A 58 9.61 -28.16 -2.98
CA CYS A 58 8.79 -27.03 -3.36
C CYS A 58 7.27 -27.26 -3.14
N GLY A 59 6.78 -28.44 -3.53
CA GLY A 59 5.33 -28.75 -3.47
C GLY A 59 4.77 -28.96 -2.06
N ASP A 60 5.59 -29.39 -1.10
CA ASP A 60 5.20 -29.79 0.24
C ASP A 60 5.67 -28.82 1.35
N SER A 61 6.23 -27.68 0.98
CA SER A 61 6.77 -26.68 1.91
C SER A 61 6.16 -25.30 1.72
N LEU A 62 6.18 -24.50 2.80
CA LEU A 62 5.79 -23.09 2.80
C LEU A 62 6.80 -22.30 3.63
N PHE A 63 7.44 -21.33 3.00
CA PHE A 63 8.31 -20.37 3.65
C PHE A 63 7.49 -19.16 4.09
N CYS A 64 7.46 -18.89 5.39
CA CYS A 64 6.76 -17.75 5.96
C CYS A 64 7.74 -16.78 6.60
N MET A 65 7.58 -15.49 6.34
CA MET A 65 8.41 -14.45 6.94
C MET A 65 7.62 -13.19 7.24
N GLU A 66 8.10 -12.46 8.24
CA GLU A 66 7.53 -11.18 8.62
C GLU A 66 7.91 -10.08 7.62
N THR A 67 6.95 -9.19 7.28
CA THR A 67 7.22 -8.02 6.45
C THR A 67 7.98 -6.96 7.23
N THR A 68 9.30 -6.89 7.07
CA THR A 68 10.20 -5.94 7.74
C THR A 68 10.62 -4.76 6.87
N GLY A 69 10.13 -4.68 5.63
CA GLY A 69 10.37 -3.59 4.69
C GLY A 69 11.09 -4.02 3.41
N ALA A 70 12.42 -3.99 3.37
CA ALA A 70 13.17 -4.29 2.15
C ALA A 70 14.09 -5.51 2.27
N TYR A 71 14.39 -5.94 3.50
CA TYR A 71 15.43 -6.96 3.74
C TYR A 71 15.01 -8.34 3.29
N GLU A 72 13.71 -8.66 3.34
CA GLU A 72 13.17 -9.97 2.95
C GLU A 72 12.98 -10.14 1.43
N LEU A 73 12.91 -9.05 0.66
CA LEU A 73 12.52 -9.11 -0.74
C LEU A 73 13.48 -9.95 -1.60
N HIS A 74 14.79 -9.83 -1.37
CA HIS A 74 15.79 -10.60 -2.12
C HIS A 74 15.68 -12.10 -1.86
N LEU A 75 15.41 -12.50 -0.60
CA LEU A 75 15.19 -13.88 -0.24
C LEU A 75 13.87 -14.40 -0.84
N CYS A 76 12.80 -13.59 -0.77
CA CYS A 76 11.52 -13.94 -1.40
C CYS A 76 11.66 -14.19 -2.90
N ASP A 77 12.34 -13.28 -3.62
CA ASP A 77 12.57 -13.43 -5.06
C ASP A 77 13.42 -14.67 -5.37
N TYR A 78 14.45 -14.93 -4.55
CA TYR A 78 15.31 -16.09 -4.71
C TYR A 78 14.53 -17.40 -4.52
N LEU A 79 13.74 -17.52 -3.46
CA LEU A 79 12.90 -18.68 -3.18
C LEU A 79 11.83 -18.88 -4.25
N TYR A 80 11.15 -17.82 -4.65
CA TYR A 80 10.18 -17.86 -5.73
C TYR A 80 10.79 -18.33 -7.06
N GLY A 81 11.98 -17.81 -7.41
CA GLY A 81 12.72 -18.23 -8.60
C GLY A 81 13.18 -19.70 -8.56
N LYS A 82 13.23 -20.33 -7.37
CA LYS A 82 13.48 -21.76 -7.17
C LYS A 82 12.19 -22.59 -7.09
N GLY A 83 11.01 -21.98 -7.24
CA GLY A 83 9.71 -22.64 -7.26
C GLY A 83 9.12 -22.95 -5.89
N TYR A 84 9.65 -22.34 -4.82
CA TYR A 84 9.08 -22.49 -3.47
C TYR A 84 7.91 -21.55 -3.22
N ASP A 85 6.94 -22.02 -2.46
CA ASP A 85 5.85 -21.19 -1.94
C ASP A 85 6.35 -20.29 -0.82
N VAL A 86 6.17 -19.00 -0.99
CA VAL A 86 6.61 -17.97 -0.03
C VAL A 86 5.39 -17.17 0.43
N TRP A 87 5.25 -16.99 1.73
CA TRP A 87 4.22 -16.18 2.35
C TRP A 87 4.84 -15.06 3.17
N ARG A 88 4.52 -13.81 2.79
CA ARG A 88 4.91 -12.62 3.54
C ARG A 88 3.73 -12.15 4.36
N GLU A 89 3.88 -12.18 5.68
CA GLU A 89 2.81 -11.80 6.58
C GLU A 89 3.16 -10.55 7.40
N SER A 90 2.12 -9.84 7.82
CA SER A 90 2.27 -8.67 8.67
C SER A 90 2.73 -9.07 10.09
N ALA A 91 3.73 -8.34 10.62
CA ALA A 91 4.19 -8.45 12.00
C ALA A 91 3.04 -8.42 13.02
N LEU A 92 2.05 -7.57 12.77
CA LEU A 92 0.88 -7.42 13.65
C LEU A 92 0.00 -8.68 13.63
N GLN A 93 -0.20 -9.31 12.48
CA GLN A 93 -0.99 -10.53 12.36
C GLN A 93 -0.32 -11.69 13.09
N ILE A 94 0.97 -11.89 12.89
CA ILE A 94 1.75 -12.91 13.59
C ILE A 94 1.68 -12.68 15.10
N LYS A 95 1.89 -11.44 15.55
CA LYS A 95 1.86 -11.09 16.98
C LYS A 95 0.48 -11.29 17.61
N TRP A 96 -0.59 -10.90 16.95
CA TRP A 96 -1.95 -11.04 17.50
C TRP A 96 -2.43 -12.48 17.56
N SER A 97 -1.98 -13.34 16.65
CA SER A 97 -2.38 -14.74 16.61
C SER A 97 -1.65 -15.61 17.64
N THR A 98 -0.46 -15.19 18.08
CA THR A 98 0.40 -15.99 18.99
C THR A 98 0.37 -15.53 20.45
N GLY A 99 -0.35 -14.44 20.76
CA GLY A 99 -0.44 -13.88 22.12
C GLY A 99 0.84 -13.14 22.56
N VAL A 100 0.90 -12.79 23.86
CA VAL A 100 2.03 -12.04 24.42
C VAL A 100 3.19 -13.00 24.70
N ALA A 101 4.26 -12.91 23.89
CA ALA A 101 5.49 -13.66 24.14
C ALA A 101 6.28 -13.06 25.33
N LYS A 102 6.72 -13.91 26.24
CA LYS A 102 7.52 -13.52 27.43
C LYS A 102 9.02 -13.37 27.14
N SER A 103 9.52 -13.91 26.03
CA SER A 103 10.93 -13.81 25.62
C SER A 103 11.05 -13.23 24.21
N LYS A 104 11.99 -12.31 24.02
CA LYS A 104 12.36 -11.74 22.73
C LYS A 104 13.73 -12.31 22.35
N ASN A 105 13.73 -13.27 21.42
CA ASN A 105 14.94 -13.93 20.91
C ASN A 105 14.66 -14.33 19.44
N ASP A 106 15.60 -14.05 18.55
CA ASP A 106 15.48 -14.27 17.09
C ASP A 106 15.09 -15.73 16.78
N LYS A 107 15.62 -16.72 17.54
CA LYS A 107 15.22 -18.14 17.45
C LYS A 107 13.73 -18.34 17.78
N ALA A 108 13.26 -17.75 18.88
CA ALA A 108 11.87 -17.86 19.27
C ALA A 108 10.94 -17.13 18.30
N ASP A 109 11.43 -16.08 17.65
CA ASP A 109 10.67 -15.30 16.67
C ASP A 109 10.52 -16.11 15.36
N SER A 110 11.58 -16.76 14.84
CA SER A 110 11.48 -17.66 13.69
C SER A 110 10.60 -18.88 13.95
N GLU A 111 10.67 -19.48 15.14
CA GLU A 111 9.77 -20.57 15.54
C GLU A 111 8.30 -20.12 15.60
N ARG A 112 8.04 -18.93 16.15
CA ARG A 112 6.69 -18.34 16.20
C ARG A 112 6.12 -18.13 14.80
N ILE A 113 6.92 -17.66 13.84
CA ILE A 113 6.53 -17.49 12.44
C ILE A 113 6.19 -18.85 11.82
N ALA A 114 7.01 -19.90 12.07
CA ALA A 114 6.74 -21.25 11.57
C ALA A 114 5.44 -21.84 12.11
N ARG A 115 5.19 -21.69 13.41
CA ARG A 115 3.93 -22.13 14.08
C ARG A 115 2.71 -21.32 13.61
N TYR A 116 2.89 -20.03 13.33
CA TYR A 116 1.86 -19.21 12.68
C TYR A 116 1.50 -19.76 11.32
N ALA A 117 2.50 -20.04 10.49
CA ALA A 117 2.29 -20.61 9.18
C ALA A 117 1.55 -21.97 9.24
N LEU A 118 1.87 -22.82 10.19
CA LEU A 118 1.16 -24.10 10.38
C LEU A 118 -0.34 -23.89 10.61
N ARG A 119 -0.69 -22.94 11.48
CA ARG A 119 -2.09 -22.71 11.88
C ARG A 119 -2.95 -21.99 10.84
N HIS A 120 -2.33 -21.19 9.97
CA HIS A 120 -3.03 -20.27 9.07
C HIS A 120 -2.65 -20.46 7.60
N GLN A 121 -2.05 -21.59 7.22
CA GLN A 121 -1.63 -21.84 5.84
C GLN A 121 -2.78 -21.83 4.82
N ASP A 122 -4.01 -22.10 5.27
CA ASP A 122 -5.24 -22.02 4.48
C ASP A 122 -5.55 -20.58 4.02
N ALA A 123 -5.12 -19.59 4.80
CA ALA A 123 -5.29 -18.17 4.51
C ALA A 123 -4.04 -17.54 3.85
N ALA A 124 -3.00 -18.34 3.55
CA ALA A 124 -1.74 -17.84 3.02
C ALA A 124 -1.92 -17.17 1.64
N VAL A 125 -1.48 -15.94 1.53
CA VAL A 125 -1.36 -15.23 0.26
C VAL A 125 0.07 -15.37 -0.23
N LEU A 126 0.26 -16.24 -1.25
CA LEU A 126 1.57 -16.52 -1.78
C LEU A 126 2.21 -15.29 -2.45
N TYR A 127 3.49 -15.15 -2.20
CA TYR A 127 4.31 -14.08 -2.78
C TYR A 127 4.45 -14.28 -4.30
N VAL A 128 4.19 -13.21 -5.02
CA VAL A 128 4.54 -13.08 -6.44
C VAL A 128 5.47 -11.87 -6.56
N PRO A 129 6.61 -11.98 -7.23
CA PRO A 129 7.52 -10.86 -7.43
C PRO A 129 6.79 -9.68 -8.05
N VAL A 130 7.01 -8.50 -7.47
CA VAL A 130 6.52 -7.27 -8.07
C VAL A 130 7.32 -7.02 -9.34
N ASN A 131 6.65 -6.68 -10.43
CA ASN A 131 7.27 -6.27 -11.69
C ASN A 131 8.37 -5.22 -11.44
N GLU A 132 9.50 -5.35 -12.12
CA GLU A 132 10.66 -4.47 -11.96
C GLU A 132 10.30 -3.00 -12.24
N THR A 133 9.42 -2.76 -13.22
CA THR A 133 8.87 -1.43 -13.53
C THR A 133 8.17 -0.82 -12.31
N LEU A 134 7.33 -1.59 -11.61
CA LEU A 134 6.65 -1.13 -10.38
C LEU A 134 7.63 -0.93 -9.22
N ARG A 135 8.70 -1.72 -9.12
CA ARG A 135 9.78 -1.51 -8.12
C ARG A 135 10.50 -0.20 -8.38
N THR A 136 10.86 0.06 -9.63
CA THR A 136 11.49 1.31 -10.06
C THR A 136 10.58 2.50 -9.79
N LEU A 137 9.31 2.42 -10.17
CA LEU A 137 8.32 3.46 -9.91
C LEU A 137 8.16 3.74 -8.41
N LYS A 138 8.14 2.70 -7.57
CA LYS A 138 8.10 2.84 -6.12
C LYS A 138 9.35 3.53 -5.57
N ALA A 139 10.53 3.14 -6.03
CA ALA A 139 11.79 3.75 -5.60
C ALA A 139 11.86 5.25 -5.97
N LEU A 140 11.49 5.59 -7.21
CA LEU A 140 11.44 6.99 -7.68
C LEU A 140 10.40 7.80 -6.90
N SER A 141 9.22 7.23 -6.64
CA SER A 141 8.17 7.90 -5.87
C SER A 141 8.64 8.21 -4.43
N LEU A 142 9.28 7.27 -3.76
CA LEU A 142 9.83 7.47 -2.42
C LEU A 142 10.98 8.49 -2.42
N TYR A 143 11.83 8.48 -3.44
CA TYR A 143 12.91 9.46 -3.58
C TYR A 143 12.35 10.87 -3.78
N ARG A 144 11.38 11.03 -4.69
CA ARG A 144 10.67 12.30 -4.89
C ARG A 144 10.07 12.82 -3.58
N GLU A 145 9.45 11.94 -2.80
CA GLU A 145 8.88 12.33 -1.51
C GLU A 145 9.92 12.88 -0.54
N ARG A 146 11.10 12.25 -0.45
CA ARG A 146 12.23 12.73 0.38
C ARG A 146 12.69 14.11 -0.07
N LEU A 147 12.89 14.32 -1.38
CA LEU A 147 13.27 15.62 -1.92
C LEU A 147 12.24 16.72 -1.59
N VAL A 148 10.94 16.40 -1.64
CA VAL A 148 9.86 17.35 -1.27
C VAL A 148 9.91 17.68 0.22
N ASP A 149 10.17 16.69 1.09
CA ASP A 149 10.26 16.90 2.54
C ASP A 149 11.51 17.74 2.89
N GLU A 150 12.66 17.46 2.28
CA GLU A 150 13.89 18.27 2.44
C GLU A 150 13.69 19.70 1.98
N ARG A 151 13.05 19.90 0.81
CA ARG A 151 12.72 21.24 0.33
C ARG A 151 11.84 22.00 1.33
N ARG A 152 10.79 21.36 1.86
CA ARG A 152 9.89 21.97 2.86
C ARG A 152 10.62 22.36 4.13
N ALA A 153 11.50 21.49 4.64
CA ALA A 153 12.32 21.79 5.81
C ALA A 153 13.19 23.04 5.60
N LYS A 154 13.85 23.16 4.42
CA LYS A 154 14.62 24.35 4.06
C LYS A 154 13.76 25.61 3.91
N GLU A 155 12.56 25.50 3.28
CA GLU A 155 11.63 26.62 3.14
C GLU A 155 11.12 27.12 4.51
N VAL A 156 10.92 26.24 5.49
CA VAL A 156 10.57 26.64 6.87
C VAL A 156 11.71 27.42 7.51
N SER A 157 12.94 26.90 7.47
CA SER A 157 14.12 27.58 8.00
C SER A 157 14.34 28.97 7.38
N ILE A 158 14.14 29.12 6.07
CA ILE A 158 14.22 30.42 5.39
C ILE A 158 13.15 31.40 5.94
N LYS A 159 11.91 30.91 6.19
CA LYS A 159 10.84 31.74 6.76
C LYS A 159 11.17 32.21 8.18
N GLU A 160 11.72 31.32 9.00
CA GLU A 160 12.15 31.62 10.37
C GLU A 160 13.24 32.71 10.38
N ILE A 161 14.27 32.55 9.54
CA ILE A 161 15.34 33.55 9.41
C ILE A 161 14.79 34.89 8.93
N ARG A 162 13.87 34.90 7.94
CA ARG A 162 13.24 36.14 7.46
C ARG A 162 12.40 36.87 8.52
N ALA A 163 11.85 36.13 9.50
CA ALA A 163 11.08 36.72 10.61
C ALA A 163 12.00 37.36 11.67
N THR A 164 13.31 37.13 11.63
CA THR A 164 14.27 37.70 12.57
C THR A 164 14.50 39.18 12.25
N GLN A 165 14.27 40.06 13.22
CA GLN A 165 14.34 41.52 13.03
C GLN A 165 15.76 42.07 12.76
N LYS A 166 16.81 41.39 13.24
CA LYS A 166 18.22 41.78 13.00
C LYS A 166 18.93 40.66 12.23
N MET A 167 19.31 40.95 10.98
CA MET A 167 20.12 40.05 10.15
C MET A 167 21.60 40.45 10.26
N ASN A 168 22.43 39.56 10.78
CA ASN A 168 23.89 39.64 10.68
C ASN A 168 24.40 38.91 9.43
N GLY A 169 25.73 39.00 9.15
CA GLY A 169 26.33 38.36 7.96
C GLY A 169 26.12 36.84 7.92
N ASP A 170 26.18 36.16 9.07
CA ASP A 170 26.04 34.71 9.17
C ASP A 170 24.60 34.26 8.88
N LEU A 171 23.62 34.98 9.41
CA LEU A 171 22.20 34.71 9.11
C LEU A 171 21.88 34.96 7.62
N GLN A 172 22.48 35.99 7.03
CA GLN A 172 22.39 36.25 5.60
C GLN A 172 22.99 35.11 4.77
N TRP A 173 24.16 34.59 5.17
CA TRP A 173 24.81 33.46 4.52
C TRP A 173 23.94 32.19 4.61
N VAL A 174 23.43 31.85 5.82
CA VAL A 174 22.54 30.69 6.02
C VAL A 174 21.30 30.79 5.12
N ARG A 175 20.69 31.98 5.04
CA ARG A 175 19.53 32.21 4.17
C ARG A 175 19.87 31.97 2.71
N THR A 176 20.93 32.59 2.19
CA THR A 176 21.35 32.49 0.79
C THR A 176 21.69 31.04 0.42
N ASN A 177 22.44 30.34 1.28
CA ASN A 177 22.79 28.94 1.06
C ASN A 177 21.54 28.02 1.07
N SER A 178 20.58 28.29 1.96
CA SER A 178 19.31 27.57 2.02
C SER A 178 18.43 27.83 0.78
N GLU A 179 18.40 29.07 0.27
CA GLU A 179 17.69 29.43 -0.96
C GLU A 179 18.28 28.73 -2.20
N GLN A 180 19.61 28.64 -2.28
CA GLN A 180 20.29 27.88 -3.35
C GLN A 180 19.97 26.38 -3.25
N SER A 181 19.96 25.82 -2.04
CA SER A 181 19.57 24.42 -1.81
C SER A 181 18.13 24.15 -2.24
N VAL A 182 17.19 25.04 -1.93
CA VAL A 182 15.79 24.96 -2.38
C VAL A 182 15.69 24.98 -3.91
N LYS A 183 16.48 25.85 -4.58
CA LYS A 183 16.51 25.91 -6.04
C LYS A 183 16.99 24.58 -6.66
N ARG A 184 18.04 23.98 -6.09
CA ARG A 184 18.56 22.68 -6.50
C ARG A 184 17.52 21.58 -6.30
N LEU A 185 16.94 21.48 -5.09
CA LEU A 185 15.91 20.49 -4.78
C LEU A 185 14.68 20.58 -5.71
N LYS A 186 14.29 21.78 -6.11
CA LYS A 186 13.21 21.96 -7.12
C LYS A 186 13.58 21.33 -8.47
N LYS A 187 14.83 21.51 -8.92
CA LYS A 187 15.31 20.88 -10.15
C LYS A 187 15.34 19.36 -10.03
N ASP A 188 15.88 18.83 -8.93
CA ASP A 188 15.96 17.39 -8.67
C ASP A 188 14.56 16.76 -8.61
N ILE A 189 13.56 17.46 -8.05
CA ILE A 189 12.16 17.01 -8.04
C ILE A 189 11.61 16.93 -9.48
N MET A 190 11.83 17.94 -10.30
CA MET A 190 11.38 17.95 -11.71
C MET A 190 12.01 16.79 -12.50
N GLU A 191 13.31 16.59 -12.40
CA GLU A 191 14.02 15.48 -13.05
C GLU A 191 13.50 14.11 -12.56
N CYS A 192 13.17 13.98 -11.27
CA CYS A 192 12.58 12.78 -10.72
C CYS A 192 11.15 12.54 -11.27
N GLU A 193 10.34 13.60 -11.40
CA GLU A 193 9.01 13.55 -12.00
C GLU A 193 9.05 13.13 -13.47
N GLU A 194 10.00 13.66 -14.25
CA GLU A 194 10.24 13.24 -15.64
C GLU A 194 10.60 11.76 -15.75
N ARG A 195 11.47 11.25 -14.86
CA ARG A 195 11.81 9.81 -14.79
C ARG A 195 10.61 8.94 -14.41
N ILE A 196 9.78 9.40 -13.48
CA ILE A 196 8.53 8.72 -13.12
C ILE A 196 7.62 8.59 -14.34
N MET A 197 7.46 9.68 -15.10
CA MET A 197 6.63 9.66 -16.30
C MET A 197 7.21 8.75 -17.39
N ALA A 198 8.53 8.78 -17.61
CA ALA A 198 9.18 7.89 -18.56
C ALA A 198 8.96 6.38 -18.22
N VAL A 199 9.00 6.02 -16.94
CA VAL A 199 8.69 4.65 -16.49
C VAL A 199 7.23 4.29 -16.78
N ILE A 200 6.29 5.22 -16.55
CA ILE A 200 4.87 5.00 -16.82
C ILE A 200 4.61 4.86 -18.32
N GLU A 201 5.20 5.73 -19.13
CA GLU A 201 5.03 5.72 -20.59
C GLU A 201 5.68 4.51 -21.26
N GLY A 202 6.71 3.93 -20.63
CA GLY A 202 7.39 2.73 -21.11
C GLY A 202 6.64 1.42 -20.83
N ASP A 203 5.53 1.44 -20.09
CA ASP A 203 4.72 0.27 -19.75
C ASP A 203 3.25 0.54 -20.09
N GLU A 204 2.72 -0.15 -21.10
CA GLU A 204 1.36 0.10 -21.62
C GLU A 204 0.26 -0.13 -20.59
N GLU A 205 0.42 -1.06 -19.65
CA GLU A 205 -0.54 -1.29 -18.59
C GLU A 205 -0.53 -0.13 -17.58
N LEU A 206 0.66 0.32 -17.17
CA LEU A 206 0.80 1.46 -16.26
C LEU A 206 0.30 2.75 -16.89
N LYS A 207 0.63 3.00 -18.17
CA LYS A 207 0.19 4.17 -18.91
C LYS A 207 -1.33 4.26 -18.98
N ARG A 208 -1.99 3.14 -19.28
CA ARG A 208 -3.46 3.05 -19.32
C ARG A 208 -4.07 3.30 -17.95
N THR A 209 -3.58 2.61 -16.91
CA THR A 209 -4.04 2.82 -15.54
C THR A 209 -3.84 4.27 -15.08
N TYR A 210 -2.70 4.87 -15.39
CA TYR A 210 -2.41 6.27 -15.10
C TYR A 210 -3.38 7.21 -15.80
N GLY A 211 -3.65 6.98 -17.09
CA GLY A 211 -4.62 7.74 -17.88
C GLY A 211 -6.01 7.72 -17.25
N HIS A 212 -6.52 6.54 -16.93
CA HIS A 212 -7.84 6.39 -16.29
C HIS A 212 -7.94 7.14 -14.95
N ILE A 213 -6.91 7.07 -14.12
CA ILE A 213 -6.93 7.76 -12.82
C ILE A 213 -6.86 9.28 -13.01
N THR A 214 -6.00 9.76 -13.88
CA THR A 214 -5.81 11.21 -14.12
C THR A 214 -6.94 11.83 -14.92
N SER A 215 -7.78 11.05 -15.61
CA SER A 215 -9.02 11.54 -16.25
C SER A 215 -10.01 12.13 -15.25
N ILE A 216 -9.91 11.76 -13.96
CA ILE A 216 -10.75 12.33 -12.90
C ILE A 216 -10.27 13.78 -12.61
N LYS A 217 -11.08 14.77 -12.96
CA LYS A 217 -10.76 16.18 -12.70
C LYS A 217 -10.51 16.43 -11.21
N GLY A 218 -9.29 16.84 -10.88
CA GLY A 218 -8.82 17.04 -9.49
C GLY A 218 -7.87 15.96 -8.99
N ILE A 219 -7.60 14.93 -9.78
CA ILE A 219 -6.56 13.93 -9.50
C ILE A 219 -5.36 14.23 -10.41
N GLY A 220 -4.22 14.54 -9.81
CA GLY A 220 -2.96 14.79 -10.53
C GLY A 220 -2.01 13.60 -10.46
N ALA A 221 -0.87 13.72 -11.17
CA ALA A 221 0.18 12.72 -11.29
C ALA A 221 0.59 12.10 -9.93
N VAL A 222 0.83 12.93 -8.92
CA VAL A 222 1.24 12.47 -7.58
C VAL A 222 0.23 11.50 -6.95
N ASN A 223 -1.07 11.78 -7.12
CA ASN A 223 -2.13 10.90 -6.61
C ASN A 223 -2.21 9.60 -7.40
N ALA A 224 -2.12 9.67 -8.73
CA ALA A 224 -2.17 8.52 -9.61
C ALA A 224 -0.99 7.57 -9.33
N VAL A 225 0.23 8.09 -9.28
CA VAL A 225 1.45 7.32 -8.95
C VAL A 225 1.34 6.70 -7.56
N ALA A 226 0.89 7.45 -6.55
CA ALA A 226 0.71 6.93 -5.20
C ALA A 226 -0.30 5.76 -5.15
N MET A 227 -1.39 5.83 -5.91
CA MET A 227 -2.37 4.74 -6.03
C MET A 227 -1.77 3.53 -6.73
N ILE A 228 -1.12 3.70 -7.88
CA ILE A 228 -0.48 2.62 -8.65
C ILE A 228 0.56 1.88 -7.77
N VAL A 229 1.47 2.63 -7.14
CA VAL A 229 2.54 2.07 -6.30
C VAL A 229 1.98 1.34 -5.08
N SER A 230 1.02 1.93 -4.37
CA SER A 230 0.50 1.37 -3.12
C SER A 230 -0.40 0.15 -3.32
N THR A 231 -1.01 0.02 -4.48
CA THR A 231 -1.90 -1.11 -4.83
C THR A 231 -1.23 -2.16 -5.73
N GLY A 232 0.06 -1.98 -6.07
CA GLY A 232 0.72 -2.84 -7.05
C GLY A 232 -0.03 -2.86 -8.38
N ASN A 233 -0.36 -1.68 -8.89
CA ASN A 233 -1.21 -1.50 -10.07
C ASN A 233 -2.59 -2.19 -9.90
N PHE A 234 -3.24 -2.00 -8.75
CA PHE A 234 -4.55 -2.56 -8.37
C PHE A 234 -4.60 -4.09 -8.22
N LYS A 235 -3.43 -4.77 -8.27
CA LYS A 235 -3.33 -6.25 -8.17
C LYS A 235 -3.21 -6.72 -6.72
N THR A 236 -2.39 -6.05 -5.89
CA THR A 236 -2.15 -6.48 -4.49
C THR A 236 -3.27 -6.08 -3.53
N ILE A 237 -3.97 -4.98 -3.82
CA ILE A 237 -5.17 -4.57 -3.09
C ILE A 237 -6.34 -4.54 -4.09
N PRO A 238 -7.03 -5.66 -4.34
CA PRO A 238 -7.92 -5.80 -5.48
C PRO A 238 -9.28 -5.09 -5.33
N THR A 239 -9.62 -4.56 -4.16
CA THR A 239 -10.92 -3.92 -3.93
C THR A 239 -10.80 -2.53 -3.31
N ALA A 240 -11.66 -1.61 -3.74
CA ALA A 240 -11.76 -0.27 -3.19
C ALA A 240 -12.00 -0.26 -1.67
N ARG A 241 -12.72 -1.28 -1.13
CA ARG A 241 -12.98 -1.41 0.31
C ARG A 241 -11.69 -1.72 1.09
N LYS A 242 -10.87 -2.66 0.59
CA LYS A 242 -9.56 -2.98 1.19
C LYS A 242 -8.63 -1.77 1.12
N ALA A 243 -8.61 -1.07 -0.02
CA ALA A 243 -7.83 0.16 -0.20
C ALA A 243 -8.29 1.27 0.76
N ALA A 244 -9.58 1.51 0.91
CA ALA A 244 -10.11 2.49 1.84
C ALA A 244 -9.72 2.19 3.30
N SER A 245 -9.68 0.92 3.69
CA SER A 245 -9.18 0.47 4.99
C SER A 245 -7.68 0.75 5.14
N TYR A 246 -6.88 0.35 4.15
CA TYR A 246 -5.43 0.56 4.12
C TYR A 246 -5.04 2.05 4.19
N TYR A 247 -5.79 2.92 3.51
CA TYR A 247 -5.59 4.36 3.54
C TYR A 247 -6.19 5.06 4.77
N GLY A 248 -6.90 4.32 5.63
CA GLY A 248 -7.54 4.85 6.83
C GLY A 248 -8.61 5.89 6.53
N ILE A 249 -9.37 5.67 5.47
CA ILE A 249 -10.53 6.49 5.09
C ILE A 249 -11.85 5.75 5.29
N ALA A 250 -11.82 4.41 5.45
CA ALA A 250 -13.00 3.63 5.81
C ALA A 250 -13.37 3.88 7.28
N PRO A 251 -14.61 4.25 7.59
CA PRO A 251 -15.07 4.32 8.96
C PRO A 251 -15.33 2.91 9.49
N PHE A 252 -14.75 2.56 10.64
CA PHE A 252 -15.06 1.35 11.37
C PHE A 252 -16.14 1.63 12.42
N SER A 253 -17.18 0.80 12.45
CA SER A 253 -18.12 0.79 13.57
C SER A 253 -17.56 -0.10 14.66
N ALA A 254 -17.26 0.46 15.83
CA ALA A 254 -17.03 -0.31 17.02
C ALA A 254 -18.35 -0.36 17.81
N GLN A 255 -18.99 -1.54 17.81
CA GLN A 255 -20.12 -1.83 18.66
C GLN A 255 -19.67 -2.94 19.63
N SER A 256 -19.82 -2.67 20.92
CA SER A 256 -19.63 -3.67 21.95
C SER A 256 -20.90 -3.72 22.80
N GLY A 257 -21.68 -4.80 22.63
CA GLY A 257 -22.97 -4.99 23.29
C GLY A 257 -24.05 -4.01 22.81
N SER A 258 -25.18 -4.01 23.48
CA SER A 258 -26.35 -3.15 23.16
C SER A 258 -26.24 -1.71 23.70
N SER A 259 -25.29 -1.44 24.59
CA SER A 259 -25.22 -0.16 25.35
C SER A 259 -24.08 0.77 24.94
N VAL A 260 -23.07 0.29 24.16
CA VAL A 260 -21.89 1.11 23.83
C VAL A 260 -21.84 1.37 22.33
N HIS A 261 -22.33 2.55 21.93
CA HIS A 261 -22.17 3.06 20.58
C HIS A 261 -20.98 4.01 20.49
N HIS A 262 -19.81 3.50 20.10
CA HIS A 262 -18.68 4.38 19.81
C HIS A 262 -18.85 5.10 18.46
N ARG A 263 -18.48 6.39 18.42
CA ARG A 263 -18.41 7.13 17.15
C ARG A 263 -17.54 6.36 16.15
N LYS A 264 -18.02 6.24 14.91
CA LYS A 264 -17.25 5.63 13.82
C LYS A 264 -15.91 6.34 13.67
N ASN A 265 -14.83 5.65 14.02
CA ASN A 265 -13.47 6.17 13.90
C ASN A 265 -12.74 5.47 12.75
N VAL A 266 -11.77 6.16 12.14
CA VAL A 266 -10.85 5.57 11.18
C VAL A 266 -9.64 4.98 11.90
N SER A 267 -9.10 3.87 11.37
CA SER A 267 -7.95 3.19 11.96
C SER A 267 -6.72 4.12 12.05
N ASN A 268 -6.03 4.10 13.19
CA ASN A 268 -4.74 4.77 13.38
C ASN A 268 -3.56 4.01 12.74
N LEU A 269 -3.77 2.73 12.37
CA LEU A 269 -2.78 1.87 11.72
C LEU A 269 -2.68 2.11 10.22
N SER A 270 -3.29 3.17 9.72
CA SER A 270 -3.35 3.50 8.30
C SER A 270 -2.11 4.25 7.81
N ASN A 271 -1.86 4.17 6.51
CA ASN A 271 -0.83 4.97 5.85
C ASN A 271 -1.22 6.46 5.83
N ARG A 272 -0.72 7.22 6.84
CA ARG A 272 -1.03 8.64 7.03
C ARG A 272 -0.62 9.50 5.83
N ARG A 273 0.44 9.13 5.13
CA ARG A 273 0.97 9.86 3.97
C ARG A 273 0.00 9.77 2.78
N LEU A 274 -0.42 8.56 2.43
CA LEU A 274 -1.43 8.34 1.39
C LEU A 274 -2.77 8.99 1.74
N LYS A 275 -3.17 8.94 3.01
CA LYS A 275 -4.35 9.69 3.47
C LYS A 275 -4.22 11.19 3.24
N GLY A 276 -3.03 11.77 3.46
CA GLY A 276 -2.72 13.18 3.17
C GLY A 276 -2.86 13.50 1.69
N THR A 277 -2.26 12.69 0.82
CA THR A 277 -2.32 12.80 -0.64
C THR A 277 -3.78 12.75 -1.13
N LEU A 278 -4.56 11.77 -0.68
CA LEU A 278 -6.00 11.69 -0.99
C LEU A 278 -6.82 12.85 -0.42
N THR A 279 -6.37 13.48 0.69
CA THR A 279 -7.03 14.68 1.20
C THR A 279 -6.88 15.84 0.23
N GLN A 280 -5.68 16.05 -0.30
CA GLN A 280 -5.44 17.09 -1.30
C GLN A 280 -6.23 16.82 -2.58
N ALA A 281 -6.28 15.58 -3.04
CA ALA A 281 -7.12 15.16 -4.16
C ALA A 281 -8.60 15.49 -3.94
N ALA A 282 -9.15 15.14 -2.77
CA ALA A 282 -10.53 15.41 -2.43
C ALA A 282 -10.82 16.93 -2.32
N MET A 283 -9.87 17.70 -1.78
CA MET A 283 -10.00 19.17 -1.71
C MET A 283 -9.97 19.81 -3.10
N CYS A 284 -9.18 19.28 -4.02
CA CYS A 284 -9.12 19.71 -5.41
C CYS A 284 -10.39 19.28 -6.16
N ALA A 285 -10.77 18.01 -6.07
CA ALA A 285 -11.93 17.46 -6.77
C ALA A 285 -13.25 18.17 -6.35
N LYS A 286 -13.48 18.38 -5.06
CA LYS A 286 -14.69 19.11 -4.60
C LYS A 286 -14.76 20.56 -5.12
N ARG A 287 -13.67 21.13 -5.59
CA ARG A 287 -13.62 22.49 -6.15
C ARG A 287 -13.78 22.52 -7.66
N PHE A 288 -13.17 21.54 -8.36
CA PHE A 288 -13.03 21.58 -9.81
C PHE A 288 -13.79 20.46 -10.54
N ASN A 289 -14.30 19.44 -9.84
CA ASN A 289 -15.10 18.37 -10.42
C ASN A 289 -16.56 18.58 -9.99
N GLU A 290 -17.47 18.80 -10.94
CA GLU A 290 -18.87 19.11 -10.68
C GLU A 290 -19.59 18.03 -9.85
N ASP A 291 -19.35 16.74 -10.16
CA ASP A 291 -19.98 15.61 -9.47
C ASP A 291 -19.50 15.53 -8.01
N MET A 292 -18.20 15.74 -7.78
CA MET A 292 -17.62 15.72 -6.44
C MET A 292 -18.05 16.93 -5.63
N LYS A 293 -18.23 18.08 -6.27
CA LYS A 293 -18.78 19.28 -5.64
C LYS A 293 -20.23 19.04 -5.24
N ALA A 294 -21.08 18.58 -6.15
CA ALA A 294 -22.49 18.28 -5.87
C ALA A 294 -22.63 17.23 -4.75
N TYR A 295 -21.81 16.19 -4.80
CA TYR A 295 -21.76 15.18 -3.74
C TYR A 295 -21.38 15.77 -2.39
N TYR A 296 -20.33 16.60 -2.33
CA TYR A 296 -19.89 17.26 -1.10
C TYR A 296 -20.97 18.20 -0.53
N ASP A 297 -21.58 19.05 -1.39
CA ASP A 297 -22.61 20.00 -1.00
C ASP A 297 -23.87 19.28 -0.45
N ARG A 298 -24.28 18.17 -1.10
CA ARG A 298 -25.36 17.30 -0.60
C ARG A 298 -25.07 16.73 0.79
N LEU A 299 -23.82 16.33 1.08
CA LEU A 299 -23.43 15.83 2.39
C LEU A 299 -23.51 16.92 3.47
N LEU A 300 -23.12 18.16 3.14
CA LEU A 300 -23.25 19.30 4.05
C LEU A 300 -24.71 19.68 4.31
N ALA A 301 -25.54 19.69 3.26
CA ALA A 301 -26.99 19.93 3.39
C ALA A 301 -27.68 18.87 4.27
N ALA A 302 -27.19 17.63 4.26
CA ALA A 302 -27.63 16.56 5.15
C ALA A 302 -27.06 16.67 6.59
N GLY A 303 -26.42 17.79 6.95
CA GLY A 303 -25.91 18.06 8.30
C GLY A 303 -24.57 17.38 8.63
N LYS A 304 -23.86 16.80 7.67
CA LYS A 304 -22.55 16.17 7.96
C LYS A 304 -21.48 17.23 8.24
N PRO A 305 -20.61 17.03 9.25
CA PRO A 305 -19.48 17.91 9.51
C PRO A 305 -18.52 17.94 8.31
N ARG A 306 -17.95 19.12 8.01
CA ARG A 306 -17.03 19.34 6.87
C ARG A 306 -15.90 18.29 6.76
N ARG A 307 -15.30 17.91 7.89
CA ARG A 307 -14.21 16.88 7.92
C ARG A 307 -14.71 15.50 7.50
N VAL A 308 -15.94 15.14 7.90
CA VAL A 308 -16.58 13.87 7.52
C VAL A 308 -16.93 13.89 6.04
N ALA A 309 -17.52 14.98 5.55
CA ALA A 309 -17.86 15.14 4.14
C ALA A 309 -16.62 15.03 3.23
N VAL A 310 -15.48 15.62 3.61
CA VAL A 310 -14.19 15.44 2.88
C VAL A 310 -13.73 13.99 2.91
N ASN A 311 -13.93 13.27 4.03
CA ASN A 311 -13.57 11.84 4.10
C ASN A 311 -14.46 10.98 3.19
N ASP A 312 -15.73 11.32 3.08
CA ASP A 312 -16.67 10.65 2.18
C ASP A 312 -16.30 10.90 0.71
N VAL A 313 -15.84 12.12 0.35
CA VAL A 313 -15.31 12.42 -0.99
C VAL A 313 -14.05 11.58 -1.28
N ARG A 314 -13.10 11.46 -0.32
CA ARG A 314 -11.92 10.56 -0.48
C ARG A 314 -12.34 9.13 -0.80
N ASN A 315 -13.31 8.62 -0.05
CA ASN A 315 -13.81 7.25 -0.24
C ASN A 315 -14.51 7.08 -1.61
N LYS A 316 -15.30 8.08 -2.03
CA LYS A 316 -15.94 8.10 -3.36
C LYS A 316 -14.88 8.11 -4.47
N LEU A 317 -13.84 8.94 -4.37
CA LEU A 317 -12.74 8.98 -5.35
C LEU A 317 -12.01 7.64 -5.46
N VAL A 318 -11.67 6.99 -4.34
CA VAL A 318 -11.03 5.67 -4.37
C VAL A 318 -11.93 4.65 -5.09
N ARG A 319 -13.23 4.65 -4.80
CA ARG A 319 -14.18 3.76 -5.49
C ARG A 319 -14.25 4.03 -6.99
N ILE A 320 -14.23 5.29 -7.40
CA ILE A 320 -14.23 5.68 -8.82
C ILE A 320 -12.95 5.19 -9.48
N MET A 321 -11.76 5.44 -8.90
CA MET A 321 -10.49 4.97 -9.45
C MET A 321 -10.49 3.46 -9.70
N TYR A 322 -10.98 2.67 -8.72
CA TYR A 322 -11.10 1.21 -8.88
C TYR A 322 -12.06 0.83 -10.00
N ALA A 323 -13.21 1.50 -10.09
CA ALA A 323 -14.19 1.23 -11.14
C ALA A 323 -13.64 1.54 -12.54
N LEU A 324 -12.92 2.66 -12.71
CA LEU A 324 -12.32 3.03 -13.99
C LEU A 324 -11.26 2.02 -14.43
N VAL A 325 -10.37 1.62 -13.54
CA VAL A 325 -9.32 0.63 -13.83
C VAL A 325 -9.92 -0.76 -14.12
N GLN A 326 -10.95 -1.19 -13.37
CA GLN A 326 -11.59 -2.47 -13.58
C GLN A 326 -12.41 -2.54 -14.88
N ASN A 327 -13.00 -1.43 -15.29
CA ASN A 327 -13.80 -1.34 -16.51
C ASN A 327 -13.00 -0.84 -17.73
N ASP A 328 -11.70 -0.59 -17.57
CA ASP A 328 -10.81 -0.09 -18.63
C ASP A 328 -11.36 1.15 -19.34
N CYS A 329 -11.82 2.16 -18.59
CA CYS A 329 -12.47 3.34 -19.12
C CYS A 329 -12.08 4.63 -18.39
N ASP A 330 -12.20 5.76 -19.05
CA ASP A 330 -11.95 7.08 -18.51
C ASP A 330 -13.17 7.62 -17.74
N TYR A 331 -12.92 8.64 -16.93
CA TYR A 331 -13.96 9.29 -16.13
C TYR A 331 -14.89 10.14 -16.99
N GLU A 332 -16.17 9.82 -16.98
CA GLU A 332 -17.23 10.60 -17.60
C GLU A 332 -18.01 11.39 -16.54
N PRO A 333 -18.05 12.72 -16.60
CA PRO A 333 -18.89 13.54 -15.74
C PRO A 333 -20.37 13.18 -15.91
N LYS A 334 -21.13 13.21 -14.79
CA LYS A 334 -22.58 12.95 -14.77
C LYS A 334 -22.99 11.52 -15.23
N HIS A 335 -22.08 10.56 -15.12
CA HIS A 335 -22.35 9.18 -15.52
C HIS A 335 -23.61 8.58 -14.84
N GLU A 336 -23.86 8.87 -13.56
CA GLU A 336 -25.04 8.40 -12.83
C GLU A 336 -26.34 8.96 -13.46
N VAL A 337 -26.37 10.23 -13.85
CA VAL A 337 -27.52 10.86 -14.50
C VAL A 337 -27.76 10.23 -15.87
N ARG A 338 -26.72 10.11 -16.69
CA ARG A 338 -26.79 9.48 -18.01
C ARG A 338 -27.21 8.01 -17.96
N ARG A 339 -26.76 7.28 -16.94
CA ARG A 339 -27.18 5.88 -16.73
C ARG A 339 -28.68 5.79 -16.42
N THR A 340 -29.19 6.67 -15.58
CA THR A 340 -30.61 6.73 -15.25
C THR A 340 -31.45 7.10 -16.48
N GLU A 341 -31.01 8.07 -17.25
CA GLU A 341 -31.66 8.47 -18.51
C GLU A 341 -31.68 7.33 -19.53
N ARG A 342 -30.57 6.61 -19.72
CA ARG A 342 -30.49 5.44 -20.59
C ARG A 342 -31.46 4.33 -20.14
N VAL A 343 -31.55 4.05 -18.83
CA VAL A 343 -32.46 3.04 -18.28
C VAL A 343 -33.90 3.47 -18.52
N LEU A 344 -34.27 4.72 -18.29
CA LEU A 344 -35.62 5.25 -18.54
C LEU A 344 -35.99 5.14 -20.04
N GLN A 345 -35.10 5.58 -20.93
CA GLN A 345 -35.30 5.47 -22.37
C GLN A 345 -35.47 4.02 -22.86
N THR A 346 -34.70 3.09 -22.24
CA THR A 346 -34.80 1.67 -22.58
C THR A 346 -36.15 1.09 -22.08
N THR A 347 -36.61 1.50 -20.92
CA THR A 347 -37.88 1.10 -20.33
C THR A 347 -39.06 1.65 -21.16
N GLU A 348 -39.00 2.93 -21.56
CA GLU A 348 -40.01 3.55 -22.45
C GLU A 348 -40.07 2.84 -23.79
N ARG A 349 -38.97 2.52 -24.45
CA ARG A 349 -38.92 1.75 -25.69
C ARG A 349 -39.49 0.33 -25.58
N HIS A 350 -39.36 -0.29 -24.39
CA HIS A 350 -39.97 -1.62 -24.15
C HIS A 350 -41.47 -1.53 -23.89
N ILE A 351 -41.95 -0.43 -23.28
CA ILE A 351 -43.38 -0.18 -23.07
C ILE A 351 -44.07 0.11 -24.44
N ASP A 352 -43.46 0.98 -25.25
CA ASP A 352 -43.99 1.30 -26.58
C ASP A 352 -44.05 0.07 -27.52
N LYS A 353 -43.12 -0.87 -27.41
CA LYS A 353 -43.14 -2.13 -28.17
C LYS A 353 -44.12 -3.16 -27.63
N ALA A 354 -44.58 -3.01 -26.40
CA ALA A 354 -45.56 -3.93 -25.79
C ALA A 354 -47.01 -3.46 -25.96
N VAL A 355 -47.23 -2.19 -26.38
CA VAL A 355 -48.54 -1.55 -26.52
C VAL A 355 -48.93 -1.37 -28.01
N GLY A 356 -48.00 -1.55 -28.97
CA GLY A 356 -48.24 -1.56 -30.42
C GLY A 356 -48.15 -2.97 -31.00
#